data_52d24e7f4ad087bde0065db4798a2f56
#
_entry.id   52d24e7f4ad087bde0065db4798a2f56
#
_cell.length_a   1.000
_cell.length_b   1.000
_cell.length_c   1.000
_cell.angle_alpha   90.00
_cell.angle_beta   90.00
_cell.angle_gamma   90.00
#
_symmetry.space_group_name_H-M   'P 1'
#
loop_
_entity.id
_entity.type
_entity.pdbx_description
1 polymer ?
#
loop_
_entity_poly.entity_id
_entity_poly.type
_entity_poly.pdbx_seq_one_letter_code
_entity_poly.pdbx_strand_id
1 'polypeptide(L)'
;MLVAPEALRIAYLQTVLTVDGRPASDVADEMGSFWVVTAHNPLSEQLAAAKNTELHQELCGRLDEMGYQSLPALGSSPDGTWVEESIAVFGAGKRPIRALGREFNQHGVFEVTKRTLRVHGCFSRWTVQR
;
A
#
# COMPACT_ATOMS: atom_id res chain seq x y z
N MET A 1 15.57 -14.52 -2.86
CA MET A 1 14.74 -13.63 -2.04
C MET A 1 14.91 -12.19 -2.50
N LEU A 2 13.81 -11.49 -2.72
CA LEU A 2 13.84 -10.10 -3.16
C LEU A 2 13.99 -9.18 -1.94
N VAL A 3 15.05 -8.38 -1.97
CA VAL A 3 15.31 -7.35 -0.95
C VAL A 3 15.25 -6.00 -1.63
N ALA A 4 14.40 -5.10 -1.15
CA ALA A 4 14.28 -3.77 -1.72
C ALA A 4 15.57 -2.97 -1.49
N PRO A 5 16.12 -2.30 -2.53
CA PRO A 5 17.23 -1.39 -2.35
C PRO A 5 16.90 -0.27 -1.35
N GLU A 6 17.91 0.26 -0.68
CA GLU A 6 17.71 1.32 0.32
C GLU A 6 16.97 2.52 -0.26
N ALA A 7 17.33 2.95 -1.47
CA ALA A 7 16.65 4.07 -2.14
C ALA A 7 15.15 3.81 -2.31
N LEU A 8 14.77 2.56 -2.60
CA LEU A 8 13.38 2.18 -2.74
C LEU A 8 12.64 2.21 -1.40
N ARG A 9 13.30 1.76 -0.32
CA ARG A 9 12.73 1.84 1.03
C ARG A 9 12.47 3.29 1.44
N ILE A 10 13.39 4.18 1.12
CA ILE A 10 13.24 5.61 1.36
C ILE A 10 12.07 6.18 0.54
N ALA A 11 11.95 5.80 -0.72
CA ALA A 11 10.86 6.23 -1.58
C ALA A 11 9.50 5.78 -1.01
N TYR A 12 9.39 4.53 -0.52
CA TYR A 12 8.19 4.07 0.17
C TYR A 12 7.88 4.94 1.38
N LEU A 13 8.90 5.24 2.19
CA LEU A 13 8.72 6.03 3.41
C LEU A 13 8.26 7.47 3.12
N GLN A 14 8.64 8.03 1.97
CA GLN A 14 8.25 9.38 1.54
C GLN A 14 6.92 9.41 0.83
N THR A 15 6.28 8.27 0.62
CA THR A 15 4.99 8.20 -0.07
C THR A 15 3.93 8.99 0.69
N VAL A 16 3.18 9.80 -0.04
CA VAL A 16 2.03 10.54 0.48
C VAL A 16 0.79 9.71 0.26
N LEU A 17 0.08 9.38 1.33
CA LEU A 17 -1.13 8.56 1.28
C LEU A 17 -2.37 9.40 1.56
N THR A 18 -3.37 9.26 0.69
CA THR A 18 -4.72 9.76 0.94
C THR A 18 -5.70 8.60 0.91
N VAL A 19 -6.75 8.69 1.70
CA VAL A 19 -7.81 7.69 1.79
C VAL A 19 -9.13 8.41 1.63
N ASP A 20 -9.88 8.04 0.62
CA ASP A 20 -11.16 8.67 0.30
C ASP A 20 -11.04 10.20 0.19
N GLY A 21 -9.93 10.66 -0.40
CA GLY A 21 -9.65 12.07 -0.61
C GLY A 21 -9.11 12.83 0.62
N ARG A 22 -8.85 12.14 1.73
CA ARG A 22 -8.40 12.74 3.00
C ARG A 22 -6.98 12.28 3.32
N PRO A 23 -6.18 13.08 4.05
CA PRO A 23 -4.90 12.60 4.56
C PRO A 23 -5.07 11.29 5.36
N ALA A 24 -4.18 10.33 5.13
CA ALA A 24 -4.29 9.02 5.77
C ALA A 24 -4.28 9.10 7.29
N SER A 25 -3.46 10.01 7.86
CA SER A 25 -3.40 10.18 9.32
C SER A 25 -4.73 10.64 9.92
N ASP A 26 -5.49 11.48 9.20
CA ASP A 26 -6.81 11.95 9.67
C ASP A 26 -7.81 10.79 9.69
N VAL A 27 -7.76 9.93 8.70
CA VAL A 27 -8.61 8.72 8.64
C VAL A 27 -8.24 7.76 9.77
N ALA A 28 -6.96 7.59 10.05
CA ALA A 28 -6.51 6.73 11.15
C ALA A 28 -6.93 7.30 12.53
N ASP A 29 -6.93 8.62 12.69
CA ASP A 29 -7.39 9.25 13.91
C ASP A 29 -8.88 8.97 14.17
N GLU A 30 -9.68 8.98 13.12
CA GLU A 30 -11.12 8.76 13.18
C GLU A 30 -11.50 7.27 13.25
N MET A 31 -10.88 6.43 12.43
CA MET A 31 -11.29 5.04 12.23
C MET A 31 -10.36 4.00 12.86
N GLY A 32 -9.23 4.43 13.42
CA GLY A 32 -8.20 3.51 13.90
C GLY A 32 -7.20 3.13 12.84
N SER A 33 -6.20 2.35 13.22
CA SER A 33 -5.12 1.92 12.33
C SER A 33 -5.63 1.07 11.18
N PHE A 34 -4.96 1.16 10.04
CA PHE A 34 -5.30 0.38 8.85
C PHE A 34 -4.06 0.14 7.99
N TRP A 35 -4.23 -0.67 6.95
CA TRP A 35 -3.19 -0.98 5.98
C TRP A 35 -3.51 -0.36 4.64
N VAL A 36 -2.49 -0.02 3.87
CA VAL A 36 -2.65 0.41 2.48
C VAL A 36 -1.83 -0.49 1.58
N VAL A 37 -2.50 -1.04 0.57
CA VAL A 37 -1.90 -1.97 -0.41
C VAL A 37 -2.22 -1.46 -1.80
N THR A 38 -1.25 -1.58 -2.70
CA THR A 38 -1.47 -1.34 -4.13
C THR A 38 -1.15 -2.60 -4.94
N ALA A 39 -1.75 -2.71 -6.11
CA ALA A 39 -1.38 -3.71 -7.11
C ALA A 39 -0.67 -3.07 -8.31
N HIS A 40 -0.52 -1.75 -8.30
CA HIS A 40 0.13 -1.02 -9.39
C HIS A 40 1.61 -1.31 -9.47
N ASN A 41 2.12 -1.33 -10.70
CA ASN A 41 3.55 -1.38 -10.99
C ASN A 41 4.31 -2.46 -10.20
N PRO A 42 3.99 -3.76 -10.42
CA PRO A 42 4.64 -4.86 -9.70
C PRO A 42 6.16 -4.72 -9.71
N LEU A 43 6.80 -4.95 -8.56
CA LEU A 43 8.23 -4.80 -8.34
C LEU A 43 8.76 -3.41 -8.74
N SER A 44 7.90 -2.38 -8.64
CA SER A 44 8.21 -0.99 -8.98
C SER A 44 8.56 -0.76 -10.45
N GLU A 45 8.19 -1.68 -11.34
CA GLU A 45 8.30 -1.50 -12.78
C GLU A 45 7.06 -0.78 -13.30
N GLN A 46 7.27 0.36 -13.96
CA GLN A 46 6.16 1.12 -14.50
C GLN A 46 5.45 0.35 -15.61
N LEU A 47 4.15 0.10 -15.43
CA LEU A 47 3.30 -0.55 -16.40
C LEU A 47 2.37 0.46 -17.08
N ALA A 48 1.80 0.05 -18.21
CA ALA A 48 0.76 0.82 -18.88
C ALA A 48 -0.47 0.98 -17.95
N ALA A 49 -1.15 2.11 -18.06
CA ALA A 49 -2.30 2.42 -17.21
C ALA A 49 -3.40 1.34 -17.27
N ALA A 50 -3.66 0.80 -18.46
CA ALA A 50 -4.66 -0.25 -18.63
C ALA A 50 -4.29 -1.52 -17.83
N LYS A 51 -3.02 -1.89 -17.79
CA LYS A 51 -2.56 -3.05 -17.03
C LYS A 51 -2.67 -2.81 -15.54
N ASN A 52 -2.30 -1.63 -15.07
CA ASN A 52 -2.46 -1.26 -13.66
C ASN A 52 -3.93 -1.27 -13.22
N THR A 53 -4.84 -0.79 -14.08
CA THR A 53 -6.28 -0.85 -13.81
C THR A 53 -6.75 -2.28 -13.62
N GLU A 54 -6.31 -3.18 -14.50
CA GLU A 54 -6.64 -4.60 -14.43
C GLU A 54 -6.16 -5.23 -13.13
N LEU A 55 -4.91 -4.96 -12.74
CA LEU A 55 -4.34 -5.44 -11.49
C LEU A 55 -5.08 -4.88 -10.27
N HIS A 56 -5.45 -3.61 -10.31
CA HIS A 56 -6.22 -2.97 -9.24
C HIS A 56 -7.58 -3.65 -9.07
N GLN A 57 -8.26 -3.97 -10.15
CA GLN A 57 -9.53 -4.69 -10.11
C GLN A 57 -9.37 -6.09 -9.50
N GLU A 58 -8.28 -6.78 -9.82
CA GLU A 58 -7.96 -8.08 -9.22
C GLU A 58 -7.75 -7.95 -7.70
N LEU A 59 -7.04 -6.90 -7.27
CA LEU A 59 -6.83 -6.62 -5.84
C LEU A 59 -8.17 -6.38 -5.13
N CYS A 60 -9.05 -5.57 -5.72
CA CYS A 60 -10.37 -5.33 -5.16
C CYS A 60 -11.16 -6.63 -4.99
N GLY A 61 -11.14 -7.49 -6.01
CA GLY A 61 -11.80 -8.80 -5.95
C GLY A 61 -11.25 -9.70 -4.85
N ARG A 62 -9.93 -9.72 -4.69
CA ARG A 62 -9.29 -10.50 -3.62
C ARG A 62 -9.71 -10.00 -2.22
N LEU A 63 -9.73 -8.69 -2.04
CA LEU A 63 -10.14 -8.11 -0.75
C LEU A 63 -11.62 -8.37 -0.44
N ASP A 64 -12.48 -8.34 -1.45
CA ASP A 64 -13.89 -8.71 -1.29
C ASP A 64 -14.04 -10.17 -0.84
N GLU A 65 -13.28 -11.08 -1.46
CA GLU A 65 -13.27 -12.49 -1.06
C GLU A 65 -12.80 -12.67 0.39
N MET A 66 -11.84 -11.87 0.83
CA MET A 66 -11.30 -11.93 2.19
C MET A 66 -12.25 -11.30 3.22
N GLY A 67 -13.23 -10.53 2.79
CA GLY A 67 -14.26 -9.96 3.66
C GLY A 67 -13.83 -8.76 4.48
N TYR A 68 -12.72 -8.09 4.14
CA TYR A 68 -12.28 -6.91 4.86
C TYR A 68 -13.05 -5.66 4.44
N GLN A 69 -13.30 -4.78 5.39
CA GLN A 69 -13.76 -3.43 5.10
C GLN A 69 -12.63 -2.67 4.42
N SER A 70 -12.94 -1.94 3.35
CA SER A 70 -11.94 -1.20 2.60
C SER A 70 -12.47 0.14 2.09
N LEU A 71 -11.54 1.06 1.80
CA LEU A 71 -11.82 2.35 1.19
C LEU A 71 -10.81 2.60 0.06
N PRO A 72 -11.18 3.36 -0.97
CA PRO A 72 -10.23 3.75 -2.00
C PRO A 72 -9.14 4.64 -1.42
N ALA A 73 -7.91 4.42 -1.88
CA ALA A 73 -6.75 5.18 -1.44
C ALA A 73 -5.86 5.53 -2.64
N LEU A 74 -4.98 6.51 -2.44
CA LEU A 74 -3.96 6.88 -3.42
C LEU A 74 -2.62 6.99 -2.71
N GLY A 75 -1.58 6.44 -3.34
CA GLY A 75 -0.21 6.70 -2.94
C GLY A 75 0.48 7.54 -4.01
N SER A 76 1.26 8.53 -3.60
CA SER A 76 2.00 9.35 -4.54
C SER A 76 3.37 9.70 -4.01
N SER A 77 4.31 10.01 -4.94
CA SER A 77 5.54 10.67 -4.59
C SER A 77 5.23 12.10 -4.09
N PRO A 78 6.14 12.73 -3.30
CA PRO A 78 5.89 14.09 -2.81
C PRO A 78 5.65 15.12 -3.90
N ASP A 79 6.30 14.95 -5.06
CA ASP A 79 6.13 15.87 -6.22
C ASP A 79 4.93 15.53 -7.10
N GLY A 80 4.21 14.43 -6.80
CA GLY A 80 3.02 14.03 -7.54
C GLY A 80 3.29 13.41 -8.92
N THR A 81 4.54 13.15 -9.28
CA THR A 81 4.88 12.56 -10.60
C THR A 81 4.63 11.06 -10.67
N TRP A 82 4.59 10.39 -9.51
CA TRP A 82 4.29 8.97 -9.40
C TRP A 82 3.03 8.82 -8.56
N VAL A 83 1.96 8.28 -9.16
CA VAL A 83 0.66 8.10 -8.48
C VAL A 83 0.17 6.68 -8.71
N GLU A 84 -0.26 6.02 -7.64
CA GLU A 84 -0.77 4.65 -7.69
C GLU A 84 -2.11 4.55 -6.95
N GLU A 85 -3.14 4.03 -7.64
CA GLU A 85 -4.36 3.65 -6.95
C GLU A 85 -4.05 2.54 -5.96
N SER A 86 -4.63 2.65 -4.78
CA SER A 86 -4.38 1.76 -3.66
C SER A 86 -5.70 1.50 -2.91
N ILE A 87 -5.66 0.60 -1.95
CA ILE A 87 -6.81 0.29 -1.11
C ILE A 87 -6.39 0.38 0.35
N ALA A 88 -7.19 1.11 1.14
CA ALA A 88 -7.08 1.09 2.59
C ALA A 88 -7.89 -0.09 3.12
N VAL A 89 -7.28 -0.93 3.93
CA VAL A 89 -7.86 -2.18 4.44
C VAL A 89 -7.93 -2.12 5.95
N PHE A 90 -9.12 -2.34 6.49
CA PHE A 90 -9.39 -2.26 7.94
C PHE A 90 -9.64 -3.66 8.51
N GLY A 91 -9.15 -3.88 9.75
CA GLY A 91 -9.41 -5.12 10.46
C GLY A 91 -8.49 -6.29 10.08
N ALA A 92 -7.50 -6.07 9.23
CA ALA A 92 -6.56 -7.10 8.82
C ALA A 92 -5.30 -7.10 9.69
N GLY A 93 -4.68 -8.25 9.83
CA GLY A 93 -3.38 -8.38 10.48
C GLY A 93 -2.23 -8.24 9.48
N LYS A 94 -1.03 -8.07 10.01
CA LYS A 94 0.20 -7.90 9.22
C LYS A 94 0.47 -9.08 8.28
N ARG A 95 0.32 -10.33 8.78
CA ARG A 95 0.64 -11.53 7.98
C ARG A 95 -0.21 -11.65 6.71
N PRO A 96 -1.56 -11.58 6.79
CA PRO A 96 -2.38 -11.62 5.57
C PRO A 96 -2.10 -10.48 4.61
N ILE A 97 -1.85 -9.28 5.11
CA ILE A 97 -1.57 -8.12 4.27
C ILE A 97 -0.22 -8.25 3.55
N ARG A 98 0.82 -8.73 4.24
CA ARG A 98 2.12 -9.01 3.59
C ARG A 98 1.98 -10.09 2.52
N ALA A 99 1.20 -11.13 2.80
CA ALA A 99 0.93 -12.19 1.83
C ALA A 99 0.22 -11.64 0.59
N LEU A 100 -0.75 -10.76 0.79
CA LEU A 100 -1.45 -10.09 -0.30
C LEU A 100 -0.49 -9.22 -1.13
N GLY A 101 0.39 -8.48 -0.47
CA GLY A 101 1.43 -7.71 -1.15
C GLY A 101 2.32 -8.59 -2.02
N ARG A 102 2.74 -9.76 -1.52
CA ARG A 102 3.52 -10.73 -2.32
C ARG A 102 2.73 -11.24 -3.51
N GLU A 103 1.45 -11.54 -3.33
CA GLU A 103 0.57 -12.00 -4.42
C GLU A 103 0.56 -11.02 -5.58
N PHE A 104 0.60 -9.72 -5.29
CA PHE A 104 0.62 -8.66 -6.30
C PHE A 104 2.02 -8.11 -6.57
N ASN A 105 3.07 -8.82 -6.16
CA ASN A 105 4.47 -8.48 -6.40
C ASN A 105 4.85 -7.07 -5.94
N GLN A 106 4.39 -6.69 -4.78
CA GLN A 106 4.74 -5.42 -4.15
C GLN A 106 5.96 -5.60 -3.24
N HIS A 107 6.87 -4.63 -3.24
CA HIS A 107 8.03 -4.65 -2.35
C HIS A 107 7.61 -4.41 -0.90
N GLY A 108 6.60 -3.61 -0.67
CA GLY A 108 6.14 -3.27 0.66
C GLY A 108 4.66 -2.95 0.74
N VAL A 109 4.15 -2.95 1.96
CA VAL A 109 2.79 -2.51 2.30
C VAL A 109 2.88 -1.47 3.41
N PHE A 110 1.89 -0.60 3.50
CA PHE A 110 1.87 0.49 4.47
C PHE A 110 0.98 0.13 5.66
N GLU A 111 1.48 0.40 6.85
CA GLU A 111 0.68 0.40 8.07
C GLU A 111 0.52 1.84 8.55
N VAL A 112 -0.71 2.31 8.67
CA VAL A 112 -1.01 3.69 9.03
C VAL A 112 -1.65 3.73 10.41
N THR A 113 -1.05 4.52 11.30
CA THR A 113 -1.66 4.91 12.57
C THR A 113 -1.84 6.42 12.57
N LYS A 114 -2.53 6.97 13.56
CA LYS A 114 -2.69 8.42 13.63
C LYS A 114 -1.37 9.19 13.80
N ARG A 115 -0.30 8.50 14.23
CA ARG A 115 0.99 9.13 14.52
C ARG A 115 2.15 8.61 13.65
N THR A 116 1.99 7.44 13.03
CA THR A 116 3.11 6.81 12.33
C THR A 116 2.67 6.26 10.99
N LEU A 117 3.61 6.24 10.08
CA LEU A 117 3.57 5.46 8.86
C LEU A 117 4.70 4.45 8.94
N ARG A 118 4.37 3.17 8.85
CA ARG A 118 5.36 2.08 8.75
C ARG A 118 5.22 1.40 7.42
N VAL A 119 6.35 1.05 6.83
CA VAL A 119 6.38 0.25 5.61
C VAL A 119 6.99 -1.09 5.95
N HIS A 120 6.27 -2.16 5.67
CA HIS A 120 6.73 -3.53 5.90
C HIS A 120 7.04 -4.21 4.59
N GLY A 121 8.22 -4.83 4.50
CA GLY A 121 8.63 -5.58 3.31
C GLY A 121 7.76 -6.81 3.10
N CYS A 122 7.44 -7.12 1.83
CA CYS A 122 6.62 -8.28 1.48
C CYS A 122 7.46 -9.54 1.23
N PHE A 123 8.62 -9.40 0.62
CA PHE A 123 9.48 -10.53 0.24
C PHE A 123 10.62 -10.80 1.22
N SER A 124 10.95 -9.82 2.04
CA SER A 124 11.97 -9.95 3.08
C SER A 124 11.54 -9.14 4.30
N ARG A 125 12.18 -9.43 5.43
CA ARG A 125 11.84 -8.75 6.69
C ARG A 125 12.57 -7.44 6.80
N TRP A 126 11.97 -6.38 6.33
CA TRP A 126 12.43 -5.04 6.58
C TRP A 126 11.24 -4.15 6.94
N THR A 127 11.53 -3.13 7.73
CA THR A 127 10.52 -2.15 8.15
C THR A 127 11.19 -0.78 8.21
N VAL A 128 10.52 0.23 7.69
CA VAL A 128 10.90 1.64 7.86
C VAL A 128 9.70 2.41 8.38
N GLN A 129 9.96 3.52 9.08
CA GLN A 129 8.91 4.25 9.78
C GLN A 129 9.20 5.75 9.79
N ARG A 130 8.16 6.53 9.70
CA ARG A 130 8.17 7.96 9.98
C ARG A 130 6.98 8.42 10.82
#